data_58816f0fe01b1cf1ac15df87d28aab28
#
_entry.id   58816f0fe01b1cf1ac15df87d28aab28
#
_cell.length_a   1.000
_cell.length_b   1.000
_cell.length_c   1.000
_cell.angle_alpha   90.00
_cell.angle_beta   90.00
_cell.angle_gamma   90.00
#
_symmetry.space_group_name_H-M   'P 1'
#
loop_
_entity.id
_entity.type
_entity.pdbx_description
1 polymer ?
#
loop_
_entity_poly.entity_id
_entity_poly.type
_entity_poly.pdbx_seq_one_letter_code
_entity_poly.pdbx_strand_id
1 'polypeptide(L)'
;MNTAELARVALGLKDVRRAGWVRVGHAQAESVADHSWSVALLALLHCPPELDREKVLIMAILHDLAEVQIGDLTPYDGVPPAEKHAREDAAMVDLLEEHPELLAIWRASEARESPESRFVKQMDLLDLRLQAERYYASRAISEEAALEFGIIPK
;
A
#
# COMPACT_ATOMS: atom_id res chain seq x y z
N MET A 1 -9.62 15.85 10.39
CA MET A 1 -9.01 16.76 9.37
C MET A 1 -10.04 17.01 8.28
N ASN A 2 -10.23 18.29 7.85
CA ASN A 2 -11.19 18.58 6.78
C ASN A 2 -10.72 18.10 5.40
N THR A 3 -11.67 17.94 4.44
CA THR A 3 -11.38 17.39 3.11
C THR A 3 -10.25 18.10 2.36
N ALA A 4 -10.16 19.45 2.47
CA ALA A 4 -9.12 20.19 1.77
C ALA A 4 -7.73 20.03 2.41
N GLU A 5 -7.68 19.89 3.71
CA GLU A 5 -6.45 19.57 4.46
C GLU A 5 -6.00 18.14 4.17
N LEU A 6 -6.93 17.18 4.23
CA LEU A 6 -6.66 15.79 3.90
C LEU A 6 -6.07 15.66 2.49
N ALA A 7 -6.65 16.33 1.49
CA ALA A 7 -6.14 16.31 0.13
C ALA A 7 -4.70 16.83 0.03
N ARG A 8 -4.35 17.90 0.78
CA ARG A 8 -2.98 18.42 0.80
C ARG A 8 -2.01 17.47 1.48
N VAL A 9 -2.41 16.89 2.62
CA VAL A 9 -1.58 15.93 3.37
C VAL A 9 -1.35 14.67 2.55
N ALA A 10 -2.39 14.11 1.93
CA ALA A 10 -2.29 12.92 1.09
C ALA A 10 -1.31 13.07 -0.09
N LEU A 11 -1.11 14.29 -0.61
CA LEU A 11 -0.06 14.55 -1.62
C LEU A 11 1.35 14.20 -1.12
N GLY A 12 1.57 14.21 0.21
CA GLY A 12 2.84 13.83 0.83
C GLY A 12 3.24 12.37 0.56
N LEU A 13 2.29 11.48 0.22
CA LEU A 13 2.61 10.11 -0.19
C LEU A 13 3.53 10.04 -1.43
N LYS A 14 3.57 11.10 -2.24
CA LYS A 14 4.51 11.21 -3.37
C LYS A 14 5.97 11.31 -2.92
N ASP A 15 6.20 11.76 -1.70
CA ASP A 15 7.54 11.93 -1.12
C ASP A 15 7.96 10.75 -0.24
N VAL A 16 7.02 9.87 0.14
CA VAL A 16 7.28 8.65 0.89
C VAL A 16 7.74 7.56 -0.09
N ARG A 17 9.02 7.16 -0.01
CA ARG A 17 9.55 6.09 -0.84
C ARG A 17 9.23 4.72 -0.25
N ARG A 18 8.93 3.75 -1.12
CA ARG A 18 8.72 2.35 -0.71
C ARG A 18 10.02 1.80 -0.11
N ALA A 19 10.02 1.66 1.22
CA ALA A 19 11.20 1.34 2.02
C ALA A 19 11.84 -0.01 1.66
N GLY A 20 11.05 -0.99 1.21
CA GLY A 20 11.55 -2.27 0.75
C GLY A 20 12.53 -2.15 -0.42
N TRP A 21 12.28 -1.27 -1.39
CA TRP A 21 13.18 -1.03 -2.51
C TRP A 21 14.42 -0.23 -2.10
N VAL A 22 14.25 0.77 -1.25
CA VAL A 22 15.36 1.57 -0.70
C VAL A 22 16.34 0.65 0.05
N ARG A 23 15.83 -0.28 0.84
CA ARG A 23 16.61 -1.27 1.61
C ARG A 23 17.49 -2.15 0.71
N VAL A 24 17.01 -2.54 -0.45
CA VAL A 24 17.79 -3.35 -1.40
C VAL A 24 18.62 -2.51 -2.39
N GLY A 25 18.81 -1.23 -2.09
CA GLY A 25 19.74 -0.33 -2.80
C GLY A 25 19.12 0.52 -3.90
N HIS A 26 17.80 0.48 -4.11
CA HIS A 26 17.12 1.31 -5.11
C HIS A 26 16.55 2.59 -4.48
N ALA A 27 17.41 3.57 -4.24
CA ALA A 27 17.05 4.83 -3.56
C ALA A 27 16.03 5.71 -4.30
N GLN A 28 15.90 5.57 -5.61
CA GLN A 28 14.91 6.29 -6.45
C GLN A 28 13.73 5.41 -6.85
N ALA A 29 13.37 4.48 -5.99
CA ALA A 29 12.21 3.62 -6.19
C ALA A 29 10.90 4.43 -6.22
N GLU A 30 9.83 3.76 -6.60
CA GLU A 30 8.48 4.30 -6.55
C GLU A 30 8.13 4.89 -5.19
N SER A 31 7.23 5.86 -5.19
CA SER A 31 6.59 6.35 -3.97
C SER A 31 5.41 5.46 -3.55
N VAL A 32 4.95 5.64 -2.30
CA VAL A 32 3.71 5.00 -1.83
C VAL A 32 2.50 5.45 -2.68
N ALA A 33 2.50 6.70 -3.16
CA ALA A 33 1.46 7.17 -4.07
C ALA A 33 1.46 6.44 -5.42
N ASP A 34 2.64 6.16 -6.00
CA ASP A 34 2.78 5.39 -7.25
C ASP A 34 2.26 3.97 -7.06
N HIS A 35 2.64 3.31 -5.96
CA HIS A 35 2.17 2.00 -5.57
C HIS A 35 0.65 1.97 -5.39
N SER A 36 0.08 2.86 -4.59
CA SER A 36 -1.36 2.92 -4.34
C SER A 36 -2.17 3.13 -5.61
N TRP A 37 -1.66 3.96 -6.55
CA TRP A 37 -2.27 4.12 -7.87
C TRP A 37 -2.26 2.81 -8.67
N SER A 38 -1.14 2.10 -8.70
CA SER A 38 -1.00 0.83 -9.42
C SER A 38 -1.92 -0.25 -8.83
N VAL A 39 -1.99 -0.36 -7.50
CA VAL A 39 -2.89 -1.29 -6.81
C VAL A 39 -4.34 -0.99 -7.16
N ALA A 40 -4.75 0.29 -7.14
CA ALA A 40 -6.11 0.68 -7.52
C ALA A 40 -6.42 0.37 -8.99
N LEU A 41 -5.45 0.56 -9.90
CA LEU A 41 -5.61 0.19 -11.31
C LEU A 41 -5.74 -1.33 -11.48
N LEU A 42 -4.90 -2.12 -10.84
CA LEU A 42 -4.99 -3.59 -10.88
C LEU A 42 -6.34 -4.05 -10.31
N ALA A 43 -6.77 -3.46 -9.18
CA ALA A 43 -8.04 -3.74 -8.58
C ALA A 43 -9.21 -3.42 -9.51
N LEU A 44 -9.18 -2.29 -10.21
CA LEU A 44 -10.19 -1.91 -11.20
C LEU A 44 -10.27 -2.91 -12.36
N LEU A 45 -9.11 -3.30 -12.91
CA LEU A 45 -9.01 -4.17 -14.10
C LEU A 45 -9.40 -5.62 -13.81
N HIS A 46 -9.11 -6.11 -12.60
CA HIS A 46 -9.29 -7.52 -12.23
C HIS A 46 -10.50 -7.77 -11.31
N CYS A 47 -11.24 -6.72 -10.90
CA CYS A 47 -12.37 -6.87 -9.97
C CYS A 47 -13.41 -7.86 -10.49
N PRO A 48 -13.62 -8.98 -9.81
CA PRO A 48 -14.68 -9.92 -10.17
C PRO A 48 -16.07 -9.27 -10.07
N PRO A 49 -17.02 -9.67 -10.94
CA PRO A 49 -18.36 -9.04 -10.97
C PRO A 49 -19.18 -9.25 -9.70
N GLU A 50 -18.86 -10.26 -8.89
CA GLU A 50 -19.51 -10.56 -7.61
C GLU A 50 -19.04 -9.69 -6.44
N LEU A 51 -17.93 -8.97 -6.60
CA LEU A 51 -17.43 -8.05 -5.56
C LEU A 51 -17.99 -6.64 -5.75
N ASP A 52 -18.14 -5.94 -4.62
CA ASP A 52 -18.44 -4.51 -4.61
C ASP A 52 -17.22 -3.71 -5.11
N ARG A 53 -17.26 -3.34 -6.39
CA ARG A 53 -16.16 -2.62 -7.05
C ARG A 53 -15.87 -1.27 -6.41
N GLU A 54 -16.90 -0.55 -5.97
CA GLU A 54 -16.71 0.74 -5.30
C GLU A 54 -15.93 0.56 -4.01
N LYS A 55 -16.35 -0.40 -3.19
CA LYS A 55 -15.68 -0.75 -1.94
C LYS A 55 -14.24 -1.22 -2.16
N VAL A 56 -14.01 -2.06 -3.18
CA VAL A 56 -12.67 -2.52 -3.60
C VAL A 56 -11.77 -1.33 -3.94
N LEU A 57 -12.25 -0.36 -4.72
CA LEU A 57 -11.46 0.81 -5.11
C LEU A 57 -11.16 1.73 -3.91
N ILE A 58 -12.14 1.95 -3.03
CA ILE A 58 -11.92 2.73 -1.80
C ILE A 58 -10.83 2.05 -0.94
N MET A 59 -10.93 0.74 -0.72
CA MET A 59 -9.92 -0.01 0.01
C MET A 59 -8.53 0.10 -0.63
N ALA A 60 -8.43 -0.05 -1.96
CA ALA A 60 -7.18 0.04 -2.69
C ALA A 60 -6.54 1.43 -2.63
N ILE A 61 -7.35 2.49 -2.63
CA ILE A 61 -6.84 3.88 -2.54
C ILE A 61 -6.37 4.20 -1.10
N LEU A 62 -7.06 3.68 -0.09
CA LEU A 62 -6.81 4.03 1.30
C LEU A 62 -5.80 3.13 2.01
N HIS A 63 -5.42 1.96 1.44
CA HIS A 63 -4.72 0.91 2.17
C HIS A 63 -3.41 1.38 2.84
N ASP A 64 -2.63 2.23 2.16
CA ASP A 64 -1.37 2.78 2.66
C ASP A 64 -1.45 4.30 2.97
N LEU A 65 -2.65 4.89 3.10
CA LEU A 65 -2.79 6.33 3.36
C LEU A 65 -2.14 6.76 4.68
N ALA A 66 -2.17 5.90 5.71
CA ALA A 66 -1.53 6.15 7.00
C ALA A 66 -0.03 6.47 6.87
N GLU A 67 0.64 5.92 5.85
CA GLU A 67 2.08 6.07 5.65
C GLU A 67 2.52 7.51 5.37
N VAL A 68 1.60 8.40 5.00
CA VAL A 68 1.91 9.83 4.91
C VAL A 68 2.34 10.44 6.25
N GLN A 69 1.88 9.87 7.37
CA GLN A 69 2.25 10.33 8.73
C GLN A 69 3.33 9.47 9.36
N ILE A 70 3.31 8.15 9.14
CA ILE A 70 4.19 7.20 9.83
C ILE A 70 5.34 6.66 8.98
N GLY A 71 5.34 6.93 7.66
CA GLY A 71 6.28 6.33 6.71
C GLY A 71 5.94 4.88 6.34
N ASP A 72 6.57 4.36 5.29
CA ASP A 72 6.47 2.95 4.88
C ASP A 72 7.30 2.08 5.85
N LEU A 73 6.62 1.41 6.77
CA LEU A 73 7.24 0.52 7.77
C LEU A 73 7.30 -0.91 7.24
N THR A 74 8.53 -1.41 7.09
CA THR A 74 8.81 -2.78 6.67
C THR A 74 9.01 -3.73 7.87
N PRO A 75 8.95 -5.05 7.66
CA PRO A 75 9.29 -6.02 8.71
C PRO A 75 10.72 -5.89 9.27
N TYR A 76 11.61 -5.20 8.54
CA TYR A 76 13.01 -5.00 8.92
C TYR A 76 13.22 -3.81 9.86
N ASP A 77 12.21 -2.96 10.05
CA ASP A 77 12.29 -1.79 10.94
C ASP A 77 12.14 -2.14 12.43
N GLY A 78 11.92 -3.44 12.73
CA GLY A 78 11.85 -3.94 14.10
C GLY A 78 10.59 -3.50 14.87
N VAL A 79 9.60 -2.94 14.19
CA VAL A 79 8.32 -2.55 14.80
C VAL A 79 7.42 -3.79 14.87
N PRO A 80 6.94 -4.18 16.06
CA PRO A 80 6.01 -5.29 16.20
C PRO A 80 4.72 -5.06 15.39
N PRO A 81 4.13 -6.10 14.77
CA PRO A 81 2.91 -5.95 13.95
C PRO A 81 1.75 -5.25 14.67
N ALA A 82 1.54 -5.56 15.95
CA ALA A 82 0.49 -4.90 16.76
C ALA A 82 0.75 -3.41 16.96
N GLU A 83 2.02 -3.00 17.13
CA GLU A 83 2.41 -1.61 17.26
C GLU A 83 2.29 -0.88 15.91
N LYS A 84 2.72 -1.49 14.81
CA LYS A 84 2.52 -0.96 13.47
C LYS A 84 1.04 -0.69 13.24
N HIS A 85 0.18 -1.68 13.45
CA HIS A 85 -1.28 -1.53 13.28
C HIS A 85 -1.87 -0.41 14.17
N ALA A 86 -1.42 -0.29 15.43
CA ALA A 86 -1.88 0.78 16.31
C ALA A 86 -1.47 2.18 15.82
N ARG A 87 -0.27 2.32 15.25
CA ARG A 87 0.20 3.57 14.64
C ARG A 87 -0.60 3.92 13.38
N GLU A 88 -0.87 2.93 12.54
CA GLU A 88 -1.69 3.10 11.33
C GLU A 88 -3.12 3.50 11.68
N ASP A 89 -3.76 2.83 12.65
CA ASP A 89 -5.13 3.18 13.09
C ASP A 89 -5.18 4.60 13.66
N ALA A 90 -4.22 4.99 14.50
CA ALA A 90 -4.16 6.35 15.05
C ALA A 90 -3.99 7.40 13.94
N ALA A 91 -3.14 7.16 12.95
CA ALA A 91 -2.96 8.04 11.79
C ALA A 91 -4.26 8.15 10.97
N MET A 92 -4.92 7.03 10.70
CA MET A 92 -6.18 7.03 9.93
C MET A 92 -7.34 7.70 10.67
N VAL A 93 -7.40 7.59 11.99
CA VAL A 93 -8.38 8.33 12.83
C VAL A 93 -8.20 9.84 12.66
N ASP A 94 -6.95 10.33 12.70
CA ASP A 94 -6.67 11.76 12.48
C ASP A 94 -6.98 12.20 11.06
N LEU A 95 -6.49 11.45 10.07
CA LEU A 95 -6.68 11.77 8.64
C LEU A 95 -8.15 11.79 8.24
N LEU A 96 -8.92 10.79 8.67
CA LEU A 96 -10.31 10.57 8.27
C LEU A 96 -11.34 11.03 9.32
N GLU A 97 -10.99 11.95 10.20
CA GLU A 97 -11.87 12.48 11.28
C GLU A 97 -13.25 12.92 10.75
N GLU A 98 -13.29 13.62 9.62
CA GLU A 98 -14.53 14.07 8.98
C GLU A 98 -15.14 13.06 7.99
N HIS A 99 -14.52 11.87 7.86
CA HIS A 99 -14.92 10.80 6.92
C HIS A 99 -15.03 9.44 7.62
N PRO A 100 -15.90 9.31 8.65
CA PRO A 100 -15.99 8.08 9.44
C PRO A 100 -16.38 6.85 8.64
N GLU A 101 -17.12 7.02 7.53
CA GLU A 101 -17.47 5.95 6.61
C GLU A 101 -16.23 5.38 5.87
N LEU A 102 -15.28 6.22 5.49
CA LEU A 102 -14.02 5.80 4.87
C LEU A 102 -13.11 5.11 5.88
N LEU A 103 -13.06 5.61 7.12
CA LEU A 103 -12.33 4.96 8.21
C LEU A 103 -12.88 3.56 8.49
N ALA A 104 -14.21 3.40 8.47
CA ALA A 104 -14.83 2.08 8.65
C ALA A 104 -14.46 1.11 7.52
N ILE A 105 -14.42 1.58 6.26
CA ILE A 105 -14.00 0.76 5.11
C ILE A 105 -12.53 0.39 5.22
N TRP A 106 -11.65 1.32 5.60
CA TRP A 106 -10.24 1.03 5.81
C TRP A 106 -10.02 -0.01 6.91
N ARG A 107 -10.67 0.12 8.06
CA ARG A 107 -10.60 -0.88 9.15
C ARG A 107 -11.09 -2.25 8.70
N ALA A 108 -12.17 -2.31 7.91
CA ALA A 108 -12.66 -3.56 7.31
C ALA A 108 -11.63 -4.16 6.32
N SER A 109 -10.85 -3.32 5.63
CA SER A 109 -9.75 -3.77 4.77
C SER A 109 -8.65 -4.43 5.60
N GLU A 110 -8.23 -3.79 6.69
CA GLU A 110 -7.18 -4.31 7.58
C GLU A 110 -7.57 -5.62 8.26
N ALA A 111 -8.85 -5.79 8.62
CA ALA A 111 -9.35 -7.04 9.20
C ALA A 111 -9.26 -8.25 8.25
N ARG A 112 -9.20 -8.03 6.93
CA ARG A 112 -9.09 -9.07 5.88
C ARG A 112 -10.15 -10.17 5.93
N GLU A 113 -11.32 -9.85 6.48
CA GLU A 113 -12.40 -10.81 6.66
C GLU A 113 -13.36 -10.86 5.47
N SER A 114 -13.49 -9.76 4.70
CA SER A 114 -14.37 -9.71 3.53
C SER A 114 -13.68 -10.25 2.26
N PRO A 115 -14.46 -10.71 1.26
CA PRO A 115 -13.91 -11.07 -0.06
C PRO A 115 -13.18 -9.89 -0.72
N GLU A 116 -13.71 -8.66 -0.60
CA GLU A 116 -13.13 -7.44 -1.15
C GLU A 116 -11.75 -7.16 -0.53
N SER A 117 -11.63 -7.23 0.81
CA SER A 117 -10.37 -6.97 1.49
C SER A 117 -9.28 -7.98 1.14
N ARG A 118 -9.65 -9.27 1.01
CA ARG A 118 -8.72 -10.31 0.54
C ARG A 118 -8.31 -10.08 -0.91
N PHE A 119 -9.25 -9.66 -1.77
CA PHE A 119 -8.96 -9.35 -3.16
C PHE A 119 -8.00 -8.15 -3.29
N VAL A 120 -8.23 -7.07 -2.55
CA VAL A 120 -7.31 -5.90 -2.55
C VAL A 120 -5.92 -6.32 -2.10
N LYS A 121 -5.80 -7.16 -1.07
CA LYS A 121 -4.47 -7.70 -0.65
C LYS A 121 -3.79 -8.53 -1.73
N GLN A 122 -4.54 -9.27 -2.55
CA GLN A 122 -3.97 -9.98 -3.70
C GLN A 122 -3.45 -8.99 -4.77
N MET A 123 -4.12 -7.87 -4.99
CA MET A 123 -3.68 -6.84 -5.94
C MET A 123 -2.44 -6.10 -5.45
N ASP A 124 -2.35 -5.81 -4.17
CA ASP A 124 -1.15 -5.26 -3.52
C ASP A 124 0.07 -6.19 -3.73
N LEU A 125 -0.07 -7.48 -3.45
CA LEU A 125 1.00 -8.47 -3.68
C LEU A 125 1.34 -8.64 -5.17
N LEU A 126 0.34 -8.54 -6.06
CA LEU A 126 0.56 -8.58 -7.51
C LEU A 126 1.35 -7.36 -7.98
N ASP A 127 1.01 -6.17 -7.49
CA ASP A 127 1.76 -4.95 -7.81
C ASP A 127 3.21 -5.06 -7.37
N LEU A 128 3.47 -5.48 -6.13
CA LEU A 128 4.82 -5.72 -5.61
C LEU A 128 5.63 -6.65 -6.55
N ARG A 129 5.01 -7.74 -7.00
CA ARG A 129 5.64 -8.69 -7.89
C ARG A 129 5.96 -8.08 -9.26
N LEU A 130 4.99 -7.42 -9.89
CA LEU A 130 5.17 -6.80 -11.21
C LEU A 130 6.23 -5.70 -11.17
N GLN A 131 6.26 -4.92 -10.09
CA GLN A 131 7.26 -3.89 -9.89
C GLN A 131 8.66 -4.48 -9.66
N ALA A 132 8.77 -5.57 -8.90
CA ALA A 132 10.02 -6.31 -8.72
C ALA A 132 10.55 -6.85 -10.06
N GLU A 133 9.69 -7.47 -10.87
CA GLU A 133 10.04 -7.95 -12.22
C GLU A 133 10.55 -6.80 -13.10
N ARG A 134 9.88 -5.65 -13.07
CA ARG A 134 10.29 -4.44 -13.80
C ARG A 134 11.64 -3.92 -13.36
N TYR A 135 11.89 -3.82 -12.05
CA TYR A 135 13.16 -3.36 -11.51
C TYR A 135 14.31 -4.33 -11.80
N TYR A 136 14.06 -5.62 -11.73
CA TYR A 136 15.05 -6.62 -12.10
C TYR A 136 15.39 -6.56 -13.60
N ALA A 137 14.39 -6.48 -14.47
CA ALA A 137 14.59 -6.35 -15.92
C ALA A 137 15.38 -5.10 -16.31
N SER A 138 15.16 -3.98 -15.61
CA SER A 138 15.91 -2.73 -15.80
C SER A 138 17.27 -2.67 -15.07
N ARG A 139 17.64 -3.74 -14.34
CA ARG A 139 18.83 -3.80 -13.47
C ARG A 139 18.86 -2.75 -12.36
N ALA A 140 17.69 -2.29 -11.91
CA ALA A 140 17.55 -1.36 -10.80
C ALA A 140 17.70 -2.06 -9.43
N ILE A 141 17.47 -3.39 -9.38
CA ILE A 141 17.74 -4.24 -8.22
C ILE A 141 18.67 -5.39 -8.62
N SER A 142 19.39 -5.94 -7.63
CA SER A 142 20.29 -7.08 -7.83
C SER A 142 19.55 -8.41 -7.97
N GLU A 143 20.27 -9.44 -8.43
CA GLU A 143 19.75 -10.82 -8.45
C GLU A 143 19.39 -11.33 -7.04
N GLU A 144 20.20 -10.95 -6.02
CA GLU A 144 19.92 -11.28 -4.62
C GLU A 144 18.58 -10.70 -4.16
N ALA A 145 18.31 -9.44 -4.47
CA ALA A 145 17.01 -8.81 -4.21
C ALA A 145 15.88 -9.50 -4.97
N ALA A 146 16.10 -9.86 -6.25
CA ALA A 146 15.12 -10.58 -7.06
C ALA A 146 14.76 -11.95 -6.48
N LEU A 147 15.74 -12.66 -5.91
CA LEU A 147 15.54 -13.92 -5.18
C LEU A 147 14.73 -13.69 -3.88
N GLU A 148 15.03 -12.61 -3.14
CA GLU A 148 14.30 -12.24 -1.92
C GLU A 148 12.83 -11.95 -2.21
N PHE A 149 12.54 -11.20 -3.27
CA PHE A 149 11.17 -10.92 -3.71
C PHE A 149 10.49 -12.08 -4.46
N GLY A 150 11.18 -13.20 -4.64
CA GLY A 150 10.62 -14.44 -5.22
C GLY A 150 10.27 -14.37 -6.70
N ILE A 151 10.88 -13.44 -7.46
CA ILE A 151 10.64 -13.29 -8.90
C ILE A 151 11.54 -14.16 -9.78
N ILE A 152 12.63 -14.66 -9.22
CA ILE A 152 13.46 -15.70 -9.84
C ILE A 152 13.56 -16.92 -8.90
N PRO A 153 13.66 -18.14 -9.44
CA PRO A 153 13.75 -19.35 -8.62
C PRO A 153 15.08 -19.39 -7.86
N LYS A 154 15.04 -20.01 -6.66
CA LYS A 154 16.21 -20.30 -5.84
C LYS A 154 17.04 -21.41 -6.45
#